data_a9549cf53d46a21f5be36306be906f02
#
_entry.id   a9549cf53d46a21f5be36306be906f02
#
_cell.length_a   1.000
_cell.length_b   1.000
_cell.length_c   1.000
_cell.angle_alpha   90.00
_cell.angle_beta   90.00
_cell.angle_gamma   90.00
#
_symmetry.space_group_name_H-M   'P 1'
#
loop_
_entity.id
_entity.type
_entity.pdbx_description
1 polymer ?
#
loop_
_entity_poly.entity_id
_entity_poly.type
_entity_poly.pdbx_seq_one_letter_code
_entity_poly.pdbx_strand_id
1 'polypeptide(L)'
;MYEQTLYSVISPIKQSTISRLNKSKKWSYGYNKEHDIVVISKTGQIGEIYNIQNFKIALPKQPKKINKTTDKWTVEEYPKELKQIKSVFDWRDYPDNFKEKWEPYIDEQFKRREEGHWFNNRGMATYITGTHYMYLQWSKIDVGKPDFREANRLFFIFWEACKADVRSYGMCYLKNRRSGFSFMASGEVVNLATINSDSRYGILSKSGADAKTMFTDKVVPISVNYPFFFKPIQDGMDRPKTEL
;
A
#
# COMPACT_ATOMS: atom_id res chain seq x y z
N MET A 1 17.37 -15.80 17.59
CA MET A 1 17.46 -16.98 16.69
C MET A 1 16.37 -16.99 15.58
N TYR A 2 15.25 -16.32 15.72
CA TYR A 2 14.19 -16.25 14.67
C TYR A 2 14.40 -15.17 13.60
N GLU A 3 15.15 -14.11 13.86
CA GLU A 3 15.45 -13.06 12.85
C GLU A 3 16.42 -13.53 11.77
N GLN A 4 17.37 -14.39 12.10
CA GLN A 4 18.32 -14.91 11.12
C GLN A 4 17.68 -15.82 10.05
N THR A 5 16.57 -16.49 10.36
CA THR A 5 15.91 -17.41 9.42
C THR A 5 15.12 -16.65 8.33
N LEU A 6 14.61 -15.46 8.63
CA LEU A 6 13.90 -14.62 7.64
C LEU A 6 14.89 -13.96 6.65
N TYR A 7 16.06 -13.55 7.12
CA TYR A 7 17.09 -12.92 6.27
C TYR A 7 17.80 -13.90 5.32
N SER A 8 17.90 -15.17 5.69
CA SER A 8 18.53 -16.20 4.84
C SER A 8 17.68 -16.60 3.61
N VAL A 9 16.39 -16.24 3.60
CA VAL A 9 15.43 -16.56 2.53
C VAL A 9 15.35 -15.46 1.48
N ILE A 10 15.92 -14.27 1.74
CA ILE A 10 15.87 -13.12 0.84
C ILE A 10 17.27 -12.87 0.28
N SER A 11 17.58 -13.49 -0.85
CA SER A 11 18.81 -13.18 -1.58
C SER A 11 18.49 -12.30 -2.79
N PRO A 12 19.03 -11.04 -2.85
CA PRO A 12 18.85 -10.21 -4.02
C PRO A 12 19.60 -10.79 -5.23
N ILE A 13 18.98 -10.77 -6.39
CA ILE A 13 19.63 -11.13 -7.65
C ILE A 13 20.68 -10.05 -7.97
N LYS A 14 21.83 -10.46 -8.51
CA LYS A 14 22.93 -9.53 -8.85
C LYS A 14 22.45 -8.37 -9.73
N GLN A 15 22.84 -7.15 -9.39
CA GLN A 15 22.46 -5.93 -10.10
C GLN A 15 22.87 -5.95 -11.59
N SER A 16 23.96 -6.63 -11.94
CA SER A 16 24.38 -6.84 -13.33
C SER A 16 23.35 -7.61 -14.16
N THR A 17 22.70 -8.60 -13.56
CA THR A 17 21.62 -9.36 -14.19
C THR A 17 20.38 -8.47 -14.42
N ILE A 18 19.99 -7.69 -13.42
CA ILE A 18 18.88 -6.74 -13.52
C ILE A 18 19.14 -5.70 -14.61
N SER A 19 20.36 -5.15 -14.67
CA SER A 19 20.77 -4.19 -15.69
C SER A 19 20.67 -4.77 -17.10
N ARG A 20 21.06 -6.03 -17.28
CA ARG A 20 20.90 -6.75 -18.55
C ARG A 20 19.45 -6.95 -18.93
N LEU A 21 18.59 -7.33 -17.98
CA LEU A 21 17.17 -7.53 -18.18
C LEU A 21 16.45 -6.23 -18.60
N ASN A 22 16.86 -5.09 -18.03
CA ASN A 22 16.26 -3.78 -18.33
C ASN A 22 16.72 -3.15 -19.65
N LYS A 23 17.82 -3.62 -20.26
CA LYS A 23 18.39 -2.99 -21.48
C LYS A 23 17.47 -3.04 -22.70
N SER A 24 16.58 -4.02 -22.77
CA SER A 24 15.79 -4.31 -23.98
C SER A 24 14.29 -4.36 -23.76
N LYS A 25 13.80 -4.25 -22.53
CA LYS A 25 12.37 -4.51 -22.25
C LYS A 25 11.78 -3.51 -21.27
N LYS A 26 10.55 -3.11 -21.55
CA LYS A 26 9.62 -2.55 -20.58
C LYS A 26 8.85 -3.73 -19.96
N TRP A 27 8.92 -3.87 -18.64
CA TRP A 27 8.25 -4.93 -17.92
C TRP A 27 6.78 -4.57 -17.68
N SER A 28 5.90 -5.52 -17.89
CA SER A 28 4.49 -5.39 -17.53
C SER A 28 4.27 -5.85 -16.09
N TYR A 29 3.38 -5.16 -15.38
CA TYR A 29 2.87 -5.62 -14.09
C TYR A 29 2.24 -7.01 -14.24
N GLY A 30 2.56 -7.92 -13.34
CA GLY A 30 2.04 -9.27 -13.32
C GLY A 30 3.10 -10.37 -13.45
N TYR A 31 2.64 -11.59 -13.68
CA TYR A 31 3.52 -12.74 -13.83
C TYR A 31 4.18 -12.79 -15.22
N ASN A 32 5.49 -12.76 -15.23
CA ASN A 32 6.30 -12.95 -16.43
C ASN A 32 6.76 -14.41 -16.54
N LYS A 33 6.14 -15.14 -17.47
CA LYS A 33 6.39 -16.57 -17.67
C LYS A 33 7.81 -16.87 -18.20
N GLU A 34 8.35 -15.99 -19.05
CA GLU A 34 9.68 -16.18 -19.68
C GLU A 34 10.81 -16.24 -18.65
N HIS A 35 10.69 -15.47 -17.56
CA HIS A 35 11.72 -15.35 -16.53
C HIS A 35 11.31 -15.93 -15.17
N ASP A 36 10.08 -16.42 -15.07
CA ASP A 36 9.48 -16.90 -13.81
C ASP A 36 9.60 -15.84 -12.69
N ILE A 37 9.13 -14.63 -12.99
CA ILE A 37 9.22 -13.46 -12.10
C ILE A 37 7.85 -12.82 -12.00
N VAL A 38 7.44 -12.45 -10.79
CA VAL A 38 6.25 -11.60 -10.57
C VAL A 38 6.69 -10.14 -10.50
N VAL A 39 6.23 -9.33 -11.42
CA VAL A 39 6.56 -7.91 -11.51
C VAL A 39 5.49 -7.09 -10.80
N ILE A 40 5.86 -6.42 -9.71
CA ILE A 40 4.97 -5.49 -9.00
C ILE A 40 5.21 -4.02 -9.39
N SER A 41 6.12 -3.78 -10.32
CA SER A 41 6.39 -2.46 -10.87
C SER A 41 5.34 -2.07 -11.90
N LYS A 42 4.65 -0.96 -11.69
CA LYS A 42 3.74 -0.35 -12.67
C LYS A 42 4.47 0.64 -13.58
N THR A 43 5.73 0.97 -13.29
CA THR A 43 6.54 1.92 -14.07
C THR A 43 7.20 1.30 -15.30
N GLY A 44 7.12 0.00 -15.46
CA GLY A 44 7.69 -0.72 -16.60
C GLY A 44 9.22 -0.93 -16.55
N GLN A 45 9.88 -0.57 -15.44
CA GLN A 45 11.28 -0.89 -15.18
C GLN A 45 11.45 -1.50 -13.80
N ILE A 46 12.35 -2.48 -13.69
CA ILE A 46 12.64 -3.18 -12.45
C ILE A 46 13.97 -2.72 -11.87
N GLY A 47 14.05 -2.59 -10.55
CA GLY A 47 15.24 -2.18 -9.80
C GLY A 47 15.90 -3.33 -9.09
N GLU A 48 15.15 -4.05 -8.30
CA GLU A 48 15.60 -5.19 -7.51
C GLU A 48 14.68 -6.38 -7.71
N ILE A 49 15.22 -7.58 -7.58
CA ILE A 49 14.45 -8.82 -7.59
C ILE A 49 14.75 -9.54 -6.28
N TYR A 50 13.70 -9.73 -5.47
CA TYR A 50 13.77 -10.51 -4.24
C TYR A 50 13.31 -11.94 -4.48
N ASN A 51 14.08 -12.89 -3.95
CA ASN A 51 13.59 -14.24 -3.77
C ASN A 51 12.92 -14.30 -2.39
N ILE A 52 11.63 -14.50 -2.36
CA ILE A 52 10.87 -14.72 -1.13
C ILE A 52 10.31 -16.14 -1.22
N GLN A 53 10.80 -17.04 -0.40
CA GLN A 53 10.53 -18.47 -0.54
C GLN A 53 10.88 -18.94 -1.96
N ASN A 54 9.92 -19.39 -2.76
CA ASN A 54 10.13 -19.83 -4.14
C ASN A 54 9.68 -18.79 -5.18
N PHE A 55 9.35 -17.56 -4.74
CA PHE A 55 8.88 -16.50 -5.63
C PHE A 55 9.98 -15.48 -5.87
N LYS A 56 10.20 -15.14 -7.14
CA LYS A 56 11.01 -13.99 -7.55
C LYS A 56 10.11 -12.81 -7.77
N ILE A 57 10.27 -11.77 -6.96
CA ILE A 57 9.44 -10.56 -6.99
C ILE A 57 10.29 -9.39 -7.44
N ALA A 58 9.94 -8.79 -8.57
CA ALA A 58 10.62 -7.64 -9.13
C ALA A 58 9.97 -6.33 -8.66
N LEU A 59 10.75 -5.54 -7.91
CA LEU A 59 10.35 -4.22 -7.43
C LEU A 59 10.56 -3.15 -8.51
N PRO A 60 9.88 -2.00 -8.41
CA PRO A 60 10.12 -0.85 -9.26
C PRO A 60 11.57 -0.36 -9.16
N LYS A 61 12.06 0.23 -10.26
CA LYS A 61 13.37 0.86 -10.26
C LYS A 61 13.39 2.08 -9.34
N GLN A 62 14.43 2.16 -8.53
CA GLN A 62 14.66 3.30 -7.66
C GLN A 62 14.78 4.60 -8.48
N PRO A 63 14.10 5.69 -8.12
CA PRO A 63 14.25 6.98 -8.76
C PRO A 63 15.66 7.56 -8.50
N LYS A 64 16.15 8.40 -9.41
CA LYS A 64 17.46 9.03 -9.30
C LYS A 64 17.61 9.92 -8.06
N LYS A 65 16.52 10.54 -7.64
CA LYS A 65 16.47 11.40 -6.46
C LYS A 65 15.46 10.87 -5.47
N ILE A 66 15.89 10.60 -4.26
CA ILE A 66 15.06 10.35 -3.10
C ILE A 66 15.37 11.43 -2.09
N ASN A 67 14.35 11.95 -1.43
CA ASN A 67 14.58 12.93 -0.36
C ASN A 67 15.40 12.27 0.76
N LYS A 68 16.63 12.75 0.98
CA LYS A 68 17.58 12.19 1.94
C LYS A 68 17.43 12.76 3.35
N THR A 69 16.49 13.68 3.57
CA THR A 69 16.38 14.42 4.83
C THR A 69 15.70 13.65 5.96
N THR A 70 15.07 12.51 5.67
CA THR A 70 14.38 11.71 6.68
C THR A 70 15.17 10.46 7.03
N ASP A 71 15.48 10.27 8.31
CA ASP A 71 16.16 9.06 8.80
C ASP A 71 15.25 7.84 8.90
N LYS A 72 13.95 8.03 8.84
CA LYS A 72 12.93 6.97 8.92
C LYS A 72 11.64 7.45 8.26
N TRP A 73 10.67 6.54 8.12
CA TRP A 73 9.31 6.91 7.72
C TRP A 73 8.74 7.95 8.69
N THR A 74 8.24 9.02 8.11
CA THR A 74 7.51 10.06 8.83
C THR A 74 6.22 10.34 8.07
N VAL A 75 5.10 10.37 8.79
CA VAL A 75 3.81 10.74 8.21
C VAL A 75 3.88 12.18 7.74
N GLU A 76 3.55 12.42 6.46
CA GLU A 76 3.46 13.77 5.91
C GLU A 76 2.24 14.49 6.49
N GLU A 77 2.41 15.75 6.83
CA GLU A 77 1.30 16.55 7.33
C GLU A 77 0.27 16.78 6.22
N TYR A 78 -0.98 16.44 6.49
CA TYR A 78 -2.06 16.75 5.58
C TYR A 78 -2.33 18.25 5.59
N PRO A 79 -2.34 18.94 4.42
CA PRO A 79 -2.48 20.38 4.36
C PRO A 79 -3.74 20.89 5.07
N LYS A 80 -3.57 21.92 5.90
CA LYS A 80 -4.67 22.46 6.72
C LYS A 80 -5.84 22.97 5.88
N GLU A 81 -5.54 23.55 4.72
CA GLU A 81 -6.55 24.06 3.79
C GLU A 81 -7.42 22.90 3.23
N LEU A 82 -6.83 21.74 2.95
CA LEU A 82 -7.56 20.56 2.48
C LEU A 82 -8.35 19.83 3.58
N LYS A 83 -7.97 20.01 4.86
CA LYS A 83 -8.70 19.40 6.00
C LYS A 83 -10.13 19.90 6.13
N GLN A 84 -10.43 21.06 5.59
CA GLN A 84 -11.77 21.66 5.66
C GLN A 84 -12.73 21.01 4.66
N ILE A 85 -12.21 20.41 3.60
CA ILE A 85 -12.98 19.77 2.54
C ILE A 85 -13.36 18.36 3.00
N LYS A 86 -14.63 18.06 3.07
CA LYS A 86 -15.12 16.76 3.60
C LYS A 86 -15.53 15.79 2.50
N SER A 87 -15.94 16.32 1.34
CA SER A 87 -16.44 15.54 0.23
C SER A 87 -15.94 16.04 -1.12
N VAL A 88 -16.08 15.21 -2.15
CA VAL A 88 -15.80 15.61 -3.54
C VAL A 88 -16.79 16.69 -4.01
N PHE A 89 -17.98 16.74 -3.43
CA PHE A 89 -18.95 17.81 -3.74
C PHE A 89 -18.46 19.16 -3.24
N ASP A 90 -17.95 19.25 -1.99
CA ASP A 90 -17.36 20.49 -1.48
C ASP A 90 -16.20 20.95 -2.38
N TRP A 91 -15.35 20.01 -2.84
CA TRP A 91 -14.24 20.32 -3.75
C TRP A 91 -14.69 20.97 -5.06
N ARG A 92 -15.84 20.56 -5.61
CA ARG A 92 -16.36 21.14 -6.85
C ARG A 92 -16.67 22.64 -6.73
N ASP A 93 -17.06 23.08 -5.55
CA ASP A 93 -17.46 24.46 -5.27
C ASP A 93 -16.27 25.40 -5.01
N TYR A 94 -15.05 24.87 -4.88
CA TYR A 94 -13.86 25.69 -4.69
C TYR A 94 -13.43 26.38 -6.00
N PRO A 95 -12.86 27.62 -5.91
CA PRO A 95 -12.34 28.35 -7.07
C PRO A 95 -11.26 27.58 -7.82
N ASP A 96 -11.13 27.81 -9.13
CA ASP A 96 -10.18 27.08 -9.98
C ASP A 96 -8.72 27.32 -9.57
N ASN A 97 -8.35 28.54 -9.19
CA ASN A 97 -7.01 28.83 -8.68
C ASN A 97 -6.65 28.04 -7.41
N PHE A 98 -7.64 27.75 -6.57
CA PHE A 98 -7.43 26.88 -5.40
C PHE A 98 -7.23 25.41 -5.82
N LYS A 99 -8.01 24.93 -6.79
CA LYS A 99 -7.89 23.58 -7.35
C LYS A 99 -6.53 23.39 -8.00
N GLU A 100 -6.13 24.29 -8.89
CA GLU A 100 -4.81 24.28 -9.56
C GLU A 100 -3.63 24.23 -8.58
N LYS A 101 -3.76 24.91 -7.43
CA LYS A 101 -2.77 24.87 -6.36
C LYS A 101 -2.59 23.48 -5.76
N TRP A 102 -3.69 22.75 -5.57
CA TRP A 102 -3.70 21.51 -4.79
C TRP A 102 -3.80 20.23 -5.63
N GLU A 103 -4.21 20.31 -6.90
CA GLU A 103 -4.24 19.17 -7.82
C GLU A 103 -2.90 18.41 -7.87
N PRO A 104 -1.73 19.05 -8.00
CA PRO A 104 -0.46 18.33 -8.03
C PRO A 104 -0.17 17.52 -6.76
N TYR A 105 -0.62 18.01 -5.60
CA TYR A 105 -0.51 17.28 -4.34
C TYR A 105 -1.43 16.06 -4.34
N ILE A 106 -2.68 16.22 -4.78
CA ILE A 106 -3.67 15.15 -4.85
C ILE A 106 -3.21 14.06 -5.83
N ASP A 107 -2.75 14.46 -7.01
CA ASP A 107 -2.22 13.55 -8.03
C ASP A 107 -1.03 12.75 -7.51
N GLU A 108 -0.11 13.38 -6.78
CA GLU A 108 1.01 12.67 -6.16
C GLU A 108 0.52 11.63 -5.13
N GLN A 109 -0.57 11.91 -4.38
CA GLN A 109 -1.15 10.94 -3.44
C GLN A 109 -1.76 9.74 -4.19
N PHE A 110 -2.47 9.96 -5.29
CA PHE A 110 -2.97 8.88 -6.14
C PHE A 110 -1.84 8.07 -6.77
N LYS A 111 -0.82 8.74 -7.28
CA LYS A 111 0.36 8.08 -7.83
C LYS A 111 1.05 7.19 -6.82
N ARG A 112 1.27 7.66 -5.59
CA ARG A 112 1.86 6.86 -4.51
C ARG A 112 0.97 5.68 -4.10
N ARG A 113 -0.34 5.86 -4.16
CA ARG A 113 -1.31 4.79 -3.93
C ARG A 113 -1.22 3.69 -4.99
N GLU A 114 -0.96 4.05 -6.23
CA GLU A 114 -0.88 3.10 -7.34
C GLU A 114 0.51 2.48 -7.50
N GLU A 115 1.53 3.31 -7.56
CA GLU A 115 2.90 2.89 -7.91
C GLU A 115 3.75 2.53 -6.70
N GLY A 116 3.28 2.87 -5.49
CA GLY A 116 4.08 2.81 -4.28
C GLY A 116 4.98 4.04 -4.12
N HIS A 117 5.84 4.00 -3.11
CA HIS A 117 6.66 5.13 -2.75
C HIS A 117 8.07 4.71 -2.33
N TRP A 118 9.05 5.52 -2.71
CA TRP A 118 10.45 5.38 -2.29
C TRP A 118 10.77 6.44 -1.25
N PHE A 119 11.33 6.04 -0.12
CA PHE A 119 11.78 6.95 0.92
C PHE A 119 13.15 6.55 1.46
N ASN A 120 13.81 7.46 2.19
CA ASN A 120 15.05 7.16 2.88
C ASN A 120 14.73 6.56 4.25
N ASN A 121 15.20 5.33 4.48
CA ASN A 121 15.10 4.65 5.76
C ASN A 121 16.51 4.45 6.31
N ARG A 122 16.94 5.32 7.22
CA ARG A 122 18.28 5.28 7.83
C ARG A 122 19.42 5.19 6.81
N GLY A 123 19.37 6.08 5.81
CA GLY A 123 20.37 6.14 4.74
C GLY A 123 20.15 5.17 3.58
N MET A 124 19.21 4.24 3.69
CA MET A 124 18.90 3.28 2.63
C MET A 124 17.62 3.65 1.88
N ALA A 125 17.70 3.64 0.55
CA ALA A 125 16.51 3.77 -0.29
C ALA A 125 15.58 2.57 -0.08
N THR A 126 14.36 2.82 0.35
CA THR A 126 13.40 1.78 0.73
C THR A 126 12.10 1.98 -0.04
N TYR A 127 11.68 0.95 -0.74
CA TYR A 127 10.41 0.91 -1.44
C TYR A 127 9.31 0.37 -0.54
N ILE A 128 8.15 1.03 -0.58
CA ILE A 128 6.89 0.53 -0.04
C ILE A 128 5.82 0.48 -1.13
N THR A 129 5.00 -0.56 -1.14
CA THR A 129 3.89 -0.69 -2.09
C THR A 129 2.82 0.38 -1.85
N GLY A 130 1.95 0.61 -2.82
CA GLY A 130 0.85 1.56 -2.67
C GLY A 130 -0.05 1.25 -1.48
N THR A 131 -0.39 -0.03 -1.28
CA THR A 131 -1.15 -0.47 -0.09
C THR A 131 -0.41 -0.16 1.21
N HIS A 132 0.91 -0.39 1.27
CA HIS A 132 1.71 -0.07 2.45
C HIS A 132 1.78 1.44 2.69
N TYR A 133 1.89 2.24 1.61
CA TYR A 133 1.80 3.70 1.68
C TYR A 133 0.45 4.14 2.29
N MET A 134 -0.66 3.61 1.78
CA MET A 134 -2.00 3.92 2.31
C MET A 134 -2.14 3.54 3.79
N TYR A 135 -1.58 2.39 4.17
CA TYR A 135 -1.56 1.95 5.58
C TYR A 135 -0.78 2.91 6.46
N LEU A 136 0.44 3.30 6.08
CA LEU A 136 1.31 4.16 6.89
C LEU A 136 0.84 5.63 6.93
N GLN A 137 0.41 6.16 5.80
CA GLN A 137 0.08 7.58 5.67
C GLN A 137 -1.37 7.88 6.08
N TRP A 138 -2.31 7.05 5.67
CA TRP A 138 -3.72 7.39 5.74
C TRP A 138 -4.54 6.54 6.71
N SER A 139 -4.10 5.34 7.07
CA SER A 139 -4.81 4.55 8.06
C SER A 139 -4.67 5.12 9.46
N LYS A 140 -5.71 4.92 10.26
CA LYS A 140 -5.71 5.18 11.71
C LYS A 140 -5.82 3.85 12.44
N ILE A 141 -4.96 3.66 13.42
CA ILE A 141 -5.00 2.53 14.35
C ILE A 141 -5.28 3.03 15.78
N ASP A 142 -5.45 2.14 16.74
CA ASP A 142 -5.82 2.49 18.12
C ASP A 142 -4.91 3.57 18.75
N VAL A 143 -3.62 3.53 18.44
CA VAL A 143 -2.61 4.44 18.97
C VAL A 143 -2.26 5.62 18.04
N GLY A 144 -3.04 5.84 16.98
CA GLY A 144 -2.80 6.91 16.01
C GLY A 144 -2.39 6.39 14.63
N LYS A 145 -1.23 6.81 14.12
CA LYS A 145 -0.70 6.32 12.83
C LYS A 145 0.21 5.11 13.03
N PRO A 146 0.20 4.13 12.12
CA PRO A 146 1.11 3.00 12.20
C PRO A 146 2.56 3.41 11.94
N ASP A 147 3.49 2.75 12.63
CA ASP A 147 4.93 2.89 12.37
C ASP A 147 5.39 1.97 11.24
N PHE A 148 6.43 2.42 10.53
CA PHE A 148 7.12 1.57 9.56
C PHE A 148 7.84 0.41 10.27
N ARG A 149 7.61 -0.81 9.76
CA ARG A 149 8.30 -2.03 10.18
C ARG A 149 8.69 -2.84 8.95
N GLU A 150 9.91 -3.34 8.91
CA GLU A 150 10.40 -4.12 7.78
C GLU A 150 9.58 -5.40 7.55
N ALA A 151 9.16 -6.07 8.62
CA ALA A 151 8.28 -7.24 8.52
C ALA A 151 6.94 -6.91 7.82
N ASN A 152 6.37 -5.73 8.09
CA ASN A 152 5.15 -5.27 7.42
C ASN A 152 5.44 -4.94 5.93
N ARG A 153 6.61 -4.36 5.63
CA ARG A 153 7.02 -4.08 4.25
C ARG A 153 7.10 -5.34 3.42
N LEU A 154 7.76 -6.38 3.94
CA LEU A 154 7.85 -7.68 3.28
C LEU A 154 6.48 -8.33 3.08
N PHE A 155 5.60 -8.24 4.08
CA PHE A 155 4.22 -8.68 3.96
C PHE A 155 3.50 -7.99 2.79
N PHE A 156 3.56 -6.67 2.71
CA PHE A 156 2.88 -5.93 1.66
C PHE A 156 3.48 -6.14 0.27
N ILE A 157 4.80 -6.33 0.18
CA ILE A 157 5.46 -6.71 -1.09
C ILE A 157 4.96 -8.09 -1.56
N PHE A 158 4.92 -9.07 -0.66
CA PHE A 158 4.43 -10.40 -1.00
C PHE A 158 2.95 -10.40 -1.35
N TRP A 159 2.15 -9.63 -0.62
CA TRP A 159 0.73 -9.46 -0.90
C TRP A 159 0.50 -8.83 -2.28
N GLU A 160 1.25 -7.78 -2.62
CA GLU A 160 1.18 -7.17 -3.96
C GLU A 160 1.57 -8.17 -5.05
N ALA A 161 2.57 -9.01 -4.79
CA ALA A 161 2.93 -10.07 -5.72
C ALA A 161 1.82 -11.12 -5.87
N CYS A 162 1.14 -11.50 -4.79
CA CYS A 162 -0.02 -12.39 -4.88
C CYS A 162 -1.17 -11.79 -5.72
N LYS A 163 -1.42 -10.49 -5.60
CA LYS A 163 -2.42 -9.80 -6.43
C LYS A 163 -2.00 -9.73 -7.91
N ALA A 164 -0.71 -9.56 -8.16
CA ALA A 164 -0.16 -9.46 -9.52
C ALA A 164 -0.06 -10.81 -10.24
N ASP A 165 0.08 -11.91 -9.52
CA ASP A 165 0.26 -13.24 -10.07
C ASP A 165 -1.08 -13.91 -10.35
N VAL A 166 -1.42 -14.06 -11.62
CA VAL A 166 -2.67 -14.72 -12.07
C VAL A 166 -2.83 -16.17 -11.62
N ARG A 167 -1.76 -16.80 -11.17
CA ARG A 167 -1.76 -18.18 -10.62
C ARG A 167 -2.15 -18.21 -9.14
N SER A 168 -2.10 -17.06 -8.46
CA SER A 168 -2.36 -16.95 -7.03
C SER A 168 -3.87 -16.87 -6.75
N TYR A 169 -4.34 -17.70 -5.84
CA TYR A 169 -5.71 -17.64 -5.31
C TYR A 169 -5.81 -16.85 -4.00
N GLY A 170 -4.69 -16.38 -3.47
CA GLY A 170 -4.62 -15.66 -2.21
C GLY A 170 -3.34 -15.95 -1.44
N MET A 171 -3.32 -15.58 -0.17
CA MET A 171 -2.17 -15.72 0.70
C MET A 171 -2.57 -16.33 2.04
N CYS A 172 -1.83 -17.37 2.48
CA CYS A 172 -1.86 -17.84 3.85
C CYS A 172 -0.75 -17.16 4.65
N TYR A 173 -1.11 -16.40 5.68
CA TYR A 173 -0.16 -15.67 6.50
C TYR A 173 -0.10 -16.23 7.92
N LEU A 174 0.98 -16.93 8.23
CA LEU A 174 1.26 -17.40 9.58
C LEU A 174 1.96 -16.28 10.36
N LYS A 175 1.38 -15.89 11.46
CA LYS A 175 1.87 -14.76 12.26
C LYS A 175 1.75 -15.01 13.76
N ASN A 176 2.58 -14.34 14.53
CA ASN A 176 2.45 -14.31 15.98
C ASN A 176 1.30 -13.37 16.41
N ARG A 177 0.90 -13.49 17.67
CA ARG A 177 -0.07 -12.58 18.28
C ARG A 177 0.52 -11.15 18.31
N ARG A 178 -0.35 -10.13 18.14
CA ARG A 178 -0.02 -8.69 18.19
C ARG A 178 0.90 -8.18 17.06
N SER A 179 0.98 -8.89 15.92
CA SER A 179 1.72 -8.43 14.74
C SER A 179 1.10 -7.21 14.03
N GLY A 180 -0.09 -6.77 14.42
CA GLY A 180 -0.82 -5.68 13.74
C GLY A 180 -1.57 -6.11 12.47
N PHE A 181 -1.56 -7.41 12.13
CA PHE A 181 -2.14 -7.93 10.89
C PHE A 181 -3.59 -7.51 10.66
N SER A 182 -4.44 -7.54 11.69
CA SER A 182 -5.85 -7.16 11.53
C SER A 182 -6.04 -5.73 11.03
N PHE A 183 -5.17 -4.79 11.46
CA PHE A 183 -5.18 -3.42 10.94
C PHE A 183 -4.65 -3.33 9.50
N MET A 184 -3.60 -4.10 9.16
CA MET A 184 -3.09 -4.17 7.80
C MET A 184 -4.14 -4.73 6.83
N ALA A 185 -4.81 -5.82 7.21
CA ALA A 185 -5.88 -6.41 6.43
C ALA A 185 -7.10 -5.48 6.27
N SER A 186 -7.51 -4.80 7.36
CA SER A 186 -8.59 -3.80 7.31
C SER A 186 -8.22 -2.60 6.43
N GLY A 187 -6.98 -2.14 6.50
CA GLY A 187 -6.46 -1.09 5.63
C GLY A 187 -6.51 -1.47 4.16
N GLU A 188 -6.16 -2.72 3.84
CA GLU A 188 -6.26 -3.23 2.47
C GLU A 188 -7.71 -3.36 1.99
N VAL A 189 -8.62 -3.84 2.83
CA VAL A 189 -10.06 -3.91 2.49
C VAL A 189 -10.58 -2.53 2.13
N VAL A 190 -10.30 -1.50 2.95
CA VAL A 190 -10.71 -0.12 2.65
C VAL A 190 -10.04 0.39 1.38
N ASN A 191 -8.73 0.11 1.21
CA ASN A 191 -7.99 0.51 0.03
C ASN A 191 -8.61 -0.07 -1.24
N LEU A 192 -8.89 -1.37 -1.28
CA LEU A 192 -9.48 -2.04 -2.43
C LEU A 192 -10.92 -1.59 -2.70
N ALA A 193 -11.73 -1.42 -1.66
CA ALA A 193 -13.11 -0.97 -1.78
C ALA A 193 -13.24 0.47 -2.31
N THR A 194 -12.21 1.30 -2.13
CA THR A 194 -12.18 2.69 -2.61
C THR A 194 -11.43 2.89 -3.94
N ILE A 195 -10.85 1.82 -4.52
CA ILE A 195 -10.21 1.85 -5.85
C ILE A 195 -11.10 1.18 -6.90
N ASN A 196 -11.69 0.03 -6.54
CA ASN A 196 -12.38 -0.82 -7.50
C ASN A 196 -13.87 -0.51 -7.51
N SER A 197 -14.40 -0.16 -8.66
CA SER A 197 -15.84 -0.02 -8.87
C SER A 197 -16.54 -1.38 -8.77
N ASP A 198 -17.78 -1.37 -8.31
CA ASP A 198 -18.69 -2.52 -8.28
C ASP A 198 -18.12 -3.77 -7.60
N SER A 199 -17.24 -3.58 -6.62
CA SER A 199 -16.57 -4.67 -5.92
C SER A 199 -17.05 -4.79 -4.47
N ARG A 200 -17.05 -6.02 -3.96
CA ARG A 200 -17.43 -6.32 -2.58
C ARG A 200 -16.30 -7.05 -1.87
N TYR A 201 -15.97 -6.59 -0.69
CA TYR A 201 -14.92 -7.19 0.15
C TYR A 201 -15.51 -7.59 1.49
N GLY A 202 -15.24 -8.82 1.89
CA GLY A 202 -15.79 -9.40 3.12
C GLY A 202 -14.70 -9.71 4.14
N ILE A 203 -15.07 -9.64 5.41
CA ILE A 203 -14.23 -10.07 6.53
C ILE A 203 -14.92 -11.26 7.20
N LEU A 204 -14.21 -12.38 7.24
CA LEU A 204 -14.64 -13.56 7.98
C LEU A 204 -13.83 -13.67 9.27
N SER A 205 -14.50 -14.03 10.34
CA SER A 205 -13.89 -14.31 11.65
C SER A 205 -14.51 -15.56 12.26
N LYS A 206 -14.02 -15.97 13.44
CA LYS A 206 -14.55 -17.14 14.15
C LYS A 206 -16.03 -17.04 14.52
N SER A 207 -16.56 -15.80 14.63
CA SER A 207 -17.98 -15.52 14.88
C SER A 207 -18.42 -14.24 14.19
N GLY A 208 -19.74 -14.09 13.95
CA GLY A 208 -20.29 -12.86 13.41
C GLY A 208 -20.07 -11.65 14.33
N ALA A 209 -20.09 -11.84 15.64
CA ALA A 209 -19.79 -10.78 16.61
C ALA A 209 -18.35 -10.28 16.48
N ASP A 210 -17.36 -11.18 16.34
CA ASP A 210 -15.97 -10.82 16.14
C ASP A 210 -15.74 -10.12 14.78
N ALA A 211 -16.42 -10.58 13.73
CA ALA A 211 -16.36 -9.92 12.41
C ALA A 211 -16.91 -8.50 12.48
N LYS A 212 -18.06 -8.31 13.15
CA LYS A 212 -18.66 -7.00 13.38
C LYS A 212 -17.74 -6.07 14.18
N THR A 213 -17.15 -6.56 15.27
CA THR A 213 -16.17 -5.80 16.06
C THR A 213 -14.96 -5.40 15.21
N MET A 214 -14.44 -6.32 14.40
CA MET A 214 -13.34 -5.99 13.50
C MET A 214 -13.71 -4.90 12.48
N PHE A 215 -14.92 -4.95 11.97
CA PHE A 215 -15.44 -3.95 11.04
C PHE A 215 -15.55 -2.58 11.72
N THR A 216 -16.27 -2.49 12.85
CA THR A 216 -16.52 -1.22 13.55
C THR A 216 -15.27 -0.58 14.14
N ASP A 217 -14.33 -1.39 14.64
CA ASP A 217 -13.17 -0.88 15.37
C ASP A 217 -11.96 -0.64 14.46
N LYS A 218 -11.93 -1.24 13.25
CA LYS A 218 -10.77 -1.15 12.36
C LYS A 218 -11.11 -0.61 10.98
N VAL A 219 -12.11 -1.17 10.30
CA VAL A 219 -12.46 -0.76 8.93
C VAL A 219 -13.05 0.65 8.94
N VAL A 220 -14.08 0.88 9.75
CA VAL A 220 -14.77 2.17 9.81
C VAL A 220 -13.83 3.33 10.19
N PRO A 221 -12.99 3.24 11.24
CA PRO A 221 -12.05 4.32 11.56
C PRO A 221 -11.04 4.60 10.45
N ILE A 222 -10.59 3.61 9.70
CA ILE A 222 -9.68 3.81 8.57
C ILE A 222 -10.41 4.58 7.46
N SER A 223 -11.60 4.14 7.07
CA SER A 223 -12.41 4.77 6.03
C SER A 223 -12.76 6.23 6.37
N VAL A 224 -13.23 6.48 7.58
CA VAL A 224 -13.59 7.84 8.04
C VAL A 224 -12.39 8.79 8.02
N ASN A 225 -11.18 8.29 8.31
CA ASN A 225 -9.96 9.11 8.35
C ASN A 225 -9.31 9.35 6.97
N TYR A 226 -9.78 8.73 5.91
CA TYR A 226 -9.28 9.03 4.57
C TYR A 226 -9.59 10.50 4.20
N PRO A 227 -8.70 11.18 3.46
CA PRO A 227 -8.99 12.50 2.93
C PRO A 227 -10.13 12.42 1.90
N PHE A 228 -10.80 13.55 1.66
CA PHE A 228 -11.97 13.62 0.79
C PHE A 228 -11.73 13.00 -0.60
N PHE A 229 -10.56 13.18 -1.17
CA PHE A 229 -10.23 12.70 -2.51
C PHE A 229 -10.03 11.18 -2.61
N PHE A 230 -9.91 10.47 -1.49
CA PHE A 230 -9.91 9.00 -1.45
C PHE A 230 -11.25 8.40 -1.02
N LYS A 231 -12.19 9.23 -0.58
CA LYS A 231 -13.51 8.75 -0.19
C LYS A 231 -14.38 8.57 -1.42
N PRO A 232 -15.07 7.43 -1.56
CA PRO A 232 -16.10 7.30 -2.58
C PRO A 232 -17.27 8.24 -2.27
N ILE A 233 -18.03 8.55 -3.29
CA ILE A 233 -19.35 9.16 -3.11
C ILE A 233 -20.24 8.07 -2.54
N GLN A 234 -20.76 8.28 -1.34
CA GLN A 234 -21.61 7.32 -0.66
C GLN A 234 -22.83 8.01 -0.07
N ASP A 235 -23.94 7.30 -0.08
CA ASP A 235 -25.22 7.74 0.48
C ASP A 235 -25.54 6.90 1.73
N GLY A 236 -24.59 6.85 2.64
CA GLY A 236 -24.59 5.94 3.77
C GLY A 236 -24.56 6.62 5.14
N MET A 237 -24.63 5.81 6.18
CA MET A 237 -24.54 6.27 7.57
C MET A 237 -23.10 6.68 7.92
N ASP A 238 -22.95 7.77 8.69
CA ASP A 238 -21.65 8.21 9.24
C ASP A 238 -20.92 7.15 10.09
N ARG A 239 -21.68 6.21 10.65
CA ARG A 239 -21.16 5.12 11.48
C ARG A 239 -21.81 3.80 11.13
N PRO A 240 -21.42 3.18 10.01
CA PRO A 240 -21.99 1.91 9.60
C PRO A 240 -21.59 0.80 10.59
N LYS A 241 -22.47 -0.21 10.74
CA LYS A 241 -22.30 -1.31 11.70
C LYS A 241 -21.89 -2.63 11.06
N THR A 242 -22.21 -2.83 9.80
CA THR A 242 -22.00 -4.11 9.10
C THR A 242 -21.44 -3.95 7.70
N GLU A 243 -21.68 -2.83 7.04
CA GLU A 243 -21.23 -2.53 5.68
C GLU A 243 -20.94 -1.04 5.52
N LEU A 244 -20.09 -0.68 4.59
CA LEU A 244 -19.73 0.67 4.15
C LEU A 244 -20.38 0.96 2.81
#